data_d93bffb89aa485552db4d9efe8ae2e73
#
_entry.id   d93bffb89aa485552db4d9efe8ae2e73
#
_cell.length_a   1.000
_cell.length_b   1.000
_cell.length_c   1.000
_cell.angle_alpha   90.00
_cell.angle_beta   90.00
_cell.angle_gamma   90.00
#
_symmetry.space_group_name_H-M   'P 1'
#
loop_
_entity.id
_entity.type
_entity.pdbx_description
1 polymer ?
#
loop_
_entity_poly.entity_id
_entity_poly.type
_entity_poly.pdbx_seq_one_letter_code
_entity_poly.pdbx_strand_id
1 'polypeptide(L)'
;MARPRLLFVSPQFLFPADAGGKIRTGGILRGMKGGYFEITLVSPATTEQPRRFARELSEICDRFLFWPVSKSGKLFGALKRMAALASRLPASVALDRSRTATALIADMLATQPDVVVADFVHAAVLFDRVPPVGSVVFTHNVEAEIFARHAQTAENPFARMIWGAQRRKMAEFEARHLPAFAKVIAVSHRDLSFFLETYGVRGAEVIPTGVDFDYFGALASPPPAVVDPRGGHLIFTGSMDWPANIDAIQYCMNEIWPLIAVTRPEARLTVVGRDPPGALVDKARTRGLNWQFTGFVDDVRPFIRDADLYIVPLRVGGGTRIKIYEAMAMRRPVVSTSIGVEGLPIEEGNHFRRADTAAAFAETVLQLLEAPPQGAEMAENAYDFILKRYSNRRVARTFEEICRRAAVSDSRNRPPEPVALAG
;
A
#
# COMPACT_ATOMS: atom_id res chain seq x y z
N MET A 1 18.22 -30.58 1.26
CA MET A 1 19.08 -29.41 0.97
C MET A 1 18.62 -28.26 1.84
N ALA A 2 19.54 -27.43 2.37
CA ALA A 2 19.16 -26.23 3.10
C ALA A 2 18.44 -25.26 2.14
N ARG A 3 17.44 -24.52 2.64
CA ARG A 3 16.76 -23.49 1.84
C ARG A 3 17.70 -22.31 1.59
N PRO A 4 17.67 -21.67 0.40
CA PRO A 4 18.41 -20.45 0.16
C PRO A 4 18.00 -19.35 1.14
N ARG A 5 18.94 -18.47 1.49
CA ARG A 5 18.74 -17.43 2.52
C ARG A 5 18.40 -16.09 1.88
N LEU A 6 17.30 -15.51 2.32
CA LEU A 6 16.84 -14.18 1.91
C LEU A 6 16.94 -13.22 3.10
N LEU A 7 17.72 -12.14 2.91
CA LEU A 7 17.79 -11.03 3.85
C LEU A 7 16.82 -9.93 3.40
N PHE A 8 15.77 -9.69 4.17
CA PHE A 8 14.79 -8.65 3.90
C PHE A 8 14.98 -7.47 4.86
N VAL A 9 15.32 -6.30 4.31
CA VAL A 9 15.61 -5.08 5.09
C VAL A 9 14.49 -4.07 4.91
N SER A 10 13.73 -3.80 5.97
CA SER A 10 12.68 -2.77 5.96
C SER A 10 13.09 -1.56 6.82
N PRO A 11 12.92 -0.32 6.34
CA PRO A 11 13.22 0.89 7.10
C PRO A 11 12.18 1.17 8.20
N GLN A 12 11.13 0.37 8.28
CA GLN A 12 10.04 0.51 9.25
C GLN A 12 9.66 -0.83 9.87
N PHE A 13 9.22 -0.81 11.12
CA PHE A 13 8.62 -1.98 11.75
C PHE A 13 7.23 -2.23 11.15
N LEU A 14 6.96 -3.48 10.75
CA LEU A 14 5.78 -3.80 9.94
C LEU A 14 4.46 -3.85 10.73
N PHE A 15 4.52 -3.89 12.06
CA PHE A 15 3.33 -4.01 12.91
C PHE A 15 3.14 -2.82 13.87
N PRO A 16 1.87 -2.40 14.12
CA PRO A 16 0.67 -2.89 13.46
C PRO A 16 0.69 -2.57 11.96
N ALA A 17 -0.01 -3.39 11.15
CA ALA A 17 -0.13 -3.21 9.70
C ALA A 17 -1.20 -2.13 9.38
N ASP A 18 -0.91 -0.88 9.73
CA ASP A 18 -1.81 0.28 9.69
C ASP A 18 -1.59 1.20 8.47
N ALA A 19 -0.67 0.85 7.59
CA ALA A 19 -0.34 1.60 6.39
C ALA A 19 -0.19 0.67 5.17
N GLY A 20 -0.56 1.15 3.98
CA GLY A 20 -0.58 0.34 2.75
C GLY A 20 0.73 -0.36 2.42
N GLY A 21 1.88 0.31 2.66
CA GLY A 21 3.20 -0.31 2.48
C GLY A 21 3.42 -1.49 3.43
N LYS A 22 3.11 -1.34 4.72
CA LYS A 22 3.26 -2.40 5.72
C LYS A 22 2.34 -3.60 5.44
N ILE A 23 1.09 -3.33 5.04
CA ILE A 23 0.10 -4.35 4.67
C ILE A 23 0.64 -5.16 3.49
N ARG A 24 1.14 -4.47 2.46
CA ARG A 24 1.68 -5.10 1.26
C ARG A 24 2.93 -5.93 1.55
N THR A 25 3.91 -5.37 2.23
CA THR A 25 5.15 -6.07 2.61
C THR A 25 4.83 -7.28 3.49
N GLY A 26 4.00 -7.10 4.52
CA GLY A 26 3.55 -8.19 5.40
C GLY A 26 2.82 -9.31 4.65
N GLY A 27 1.94 -8.95 3.70
CA GLY A 27 1.22 -9.91 2.85
C GLY A 27 2.16 -10.73 1.95
N ILE A 28 3.17 -10.08 1.34
CA ILE A 28 4.18 -10.76 0.52
C ILE A 28 5.01 -11.72 1.38
N LEU A 29 5.55 -11.26 2.49
CA LEU A 29 6.37 -12.09 3.38
C LEU A 29 5.59 -13.27 3.94
N ARG A 30 4.31 -13.08 4.34
CA ARG A 30 3.42 -14.16 4.78
C ARG A 30 3.21 -15.20 3.68
N GLY A 31 3.01 -14.76 2.44
CA GLY A 31 2.83 -15.66 1.29
C GLY A 31 4.10 -16.40 0.87
N MET A 32 5.30 -15.87 1.19
CA MET A 32 6.61 -16.49 0.95
C MET A 32 7.06 -17.41 2.10
N LYS A 33 6.54 -17.19 3.32
CA LYS A 33 6.93 -17.94 4.52
C LYS A 33 6.69 -19.44 4.34
N GLY A 34 7.71 -20.22 4.61
CA GLY A 34 7.69 -21.68 4.39
C GLY A 34 7.91 -22.11 2.93
N GLY A 35 8.08 -21.16 1.99
CA GLY A 35 8.37 -21.39 0.58
C GLY A 35 9.85 -21.68 0.30
N TYR A 36 10.34 -21.16 -0.81
CA TYR A 36 11.69 -21.44 -1.33
C TYR A 36 12.81 -20.90 -0.43
N PHE A 37 12.64 -19.71 0.15
CA PHE A 37 13.65 -19.05 0.95
C PHE A 37 13.47 -19.25 2.47
N GLU A 38 14.61 -19.26 3.18
CA GLU A 38 14.66 -18.98 4.61
C GLU A 38 14.78 -17.46 4.78
N ILE A 39 13.76 -16.84 5.39
CA ILE A 39 13.60 -15.39 5.44
C ILE A 39 14.15 -14.84 6.74
N THR A 40 15.18 -13.99 6.69
CA THR A 40 15.62 -13.14 7.79
C THR A 40 15.09 -11.73 7.55
N LEU A 41 14.18 -11.26 8.41
CA LEU A 41 13.67 -9.87 8.39
C LEU A 41 14.49 -9.01 9.35
N VAL A 42 14.96 -7.86 8.84
CA VAL A 42 15.69 -6.86 9.63
C VAL A 42 14.95 -5.53 9.54
N SER A 43 14.55 -4.95 10.69
CA SER A 43 13.85 -3.66 10.73
C SER A 43 14.11 -2.90 12.06
N PRO A 44 13.75 -1.59 12.15
CA PRO A 44 13.76 -0.91 13.44
C PRO A 44 12.71 -1.51 14.36
N ALA A 45 12.98 -1.57 15.67
CA ALA A 45 11.96 -1.88 16.65
C ALA A 45 12.32 -1.30 18.02
N THR A 46 11.31 -1.05 18.86
CA THR A 46 11.52 -0.88 20.29
C THR A 46 11.76 -2.25 20.93
N THR A 47 12.32 -2.27 22.14
CA THR A 47 12.58 -3.53 22.87
C THR A 47 11.31 -4.34 23.18
N GLU A 48 10.15 -3.69 23.19
CA GLU A 48 8.85 -4.33 23.49
C GLU A 48 8.16 -4.92 22.27
N GLN A 49 8.33 -4.28 21.08
CA GLN A 49 7.61 -4.63 19.87
C GLN A 49 7.81 -6.09 19.43
N PRO A 50 9.04 -6.67 19.43
CA PRO A 50 9.22 -8.06 19.01
C PRO A 50 8.48 -9.06 19.89
N ARG A 51 8.34 -8.77 21.20
CA ARG A 51 7.56 -9.62 22.10
C ARG A 51 6.06 -9.45 21.89
N ARG A 52 5.61 -8.19 21.73
CA ARG A 52 4.18 -7.88 21.51
C ARG A 52 3.64 -8.49 20.24
N PHE A 53 4.43 -8.50 19.17
CA PHE A 53 4.04 -9.00 17.83
C PHE A 53 4.75 -10.31 17.46
N ALA A 54 5.09 -11.14 18.46
CA ALA A 54 5.85 -12.36 18.23
C ALA A 54 5.13 -13.35 17.30
N ARG A 55 3.80 -13.45 17.42
CA ARG A 55 2.97 -14.31 16.57
C ARG A 55 3.01 -13.83 15.12
N GLU A 56 2.71 -12.55 14.89
CA GLU A 56 2.68 -11.95 13.55
C GLU A 56 4.05 -12.03 12.87
N LEU A 57 5.15 -11.82 13.63
CA LEU A 57 6.50 -11.97 13.12
C LEU A 57 6.80 -13.42 12.71
N SER A 58 6.36 -14.41 13.47
CA SER A 58 6.55 -15.83 13.14
C SER A 58 5.80 -16.26 11.87
N GLU A 59 4.72 -15.54 11.51
CA GLU A 59 3.94 -15.77 10.29
C GLU A 59 4.63 -15.22 9.03
N ILE A 60 5.59 -14.29 9.15
CA ILE A 60 6.18 -13.58 8.00
C ILE A 60 7.68 -13.83 7.81
N CYS A 61 8.42 -14.30 8.82
CA CYS A 61 9.84 -14.58 8.69
C CYS A 61 10.26 -15.80 9.53
N ASP A 62 11.41 -16.39 9.16
CA ASP A 62 12.03 -17.48 9.92
C ASP A 62 12.89 -16.93 11.06
N ARG A 63 13.50 -15.76 10.84
CA ARG A 63 14.32 -15.05 11.82
C ARG A 63 14.03 -13.56 11.77
N PHE A 64 13.83 -12.94 12.94
CA PHE A 64 13.67 -11.51 13.09
C PHE A 64 14.86 -10.91 13.82
N LEU A 65 15.46 -9.88 13.25
CA LEU A 65 16.51 -9.08 13.86
C LEU A 65 16.10 -7.60 13.83
N PHE A 66 16.57 -6.81 14.79
CA PHE A 66 16.20 -5.41 14.80
C PHE A 66 17.34 -4.52 15.34
N TRP A 67 17.35 -3.29 14.88
CA TRP A 67 18.11 -2.24 15.52
C TRP A 67 17.19 -1.42 16.43
N PRO A 68 17.66 -1.09 17.64
CA PRO A 68 16.81 -0.43 18.61
C PRO A 68 16.51 1.01 18.20
N VAL A 69 15.23 1.38 18.32
CA VAL A 69 14.75 2.77 18.22
C VAL A 69 14.07 3.16 19.52
N SER A 70 14.38 4.37 20.01
CA SER A 70 13.70 4.95 21.16
C SER A 70 12.70 6.01 20.74
N LYS A 71 11.62 6.16 21.49
CA LYS A 71 10.71 7.30 21.35
C LYS A 71 11.48 8.57 21.73
N SER A 72 11.88 9.34 20.75
CA SER A 72 12.52 10.65 20.99
C SER A 72 11.51 11.62 21.61
N GLY A 73 11.93 12.38 22.61
CA GLY A 73 11.13 13.48 23.15
C GLY A 73 10.75 14.48 22.04
N LYS A 74 9.60 15.17 22.19
CA LYS A 74 9.04 16.09 21.17
C LYS A 74 10.05 17.11 20.64
N LEU A 75 10.84 17.71 21.53
CA LEU A 75 11.84 18.73 21.18
C LEU A 75 13.00 18.14 20.36
N PHE A 76 13.56 17.00 20.80
CA PHE A 76 14.64 16.33 20.08
C PHE A 76 14.18 15.81 18.71
N GLY A 77 12.95 15.32 18.63
CA GLY A 77 12.34 14.91 17.36
C GLY A 77 12.16 16.09 16.38
N ALA A 78 11.83 17.29 16.88
CA ALA A 78 11.74 18.51 16.07
C ALA A 78 13.12 18.92 15.52
N LEU A 79 14.15 18.96 16.39
CA LEU A 79 15.52 19.25 15.99
C LEU A 79 16.05 18.26 14.94
N LYS A 80 15.79 16.96 15.15
CA LYS A 80 16.18 15.92 14.18
C LYS A 80 15.50 16.14 12.81
N ARG A 81 14.21 16.52 12.79
CA ARG A 81 13.50 16.86 11.53
C ARG A 81 14.08 18.10 10.85
N MET A 82 14.39 19.14 11.60
CA MET A 82 15.03 20.35 11.05
C MET A 82 16.41 20.03 10.43
N ALA A 83 17.23 19.27 11.13
CA ALA A 83 18.52 18.82 10.62
C ALA A 83 18.38 17.95 9.35
N ALA A 84 17.35 17.09 9.30
CA ALA A 84 17.05 16.29 8.13
C ALA A 84 16.64 17.14 6.91
N LEU A 85 15.87 18.23 7.11
CA LEU A 85 15.53 19.18 6.04
C LEU A 85 16.76 19.89 5.47
N ALA A 86 17.74 20.20 6.31
CA ALA A 86 19.01 20.81 5.90
C ALA A 86 19.99 19.81 5.26
N SER A 87 19.76 18.51 5.38
CA SER A 87 20.59 17.44 4.80
C SER A 87 20.64 17.52 3.27
N ARG A 88 21.71 16.98 2.68
CA ARG A 88 21.77 16.71 1.22
C ARG A 88 20.83 15.60 0.77
N LEU A 89 20.44 14.69 1.69
CA LEU A 89 19.45 13.64 1.44
C LEU A 89 18.02 14.19 1.57
N PRO A 90 17.01 13.52 0.98
CA PRO A 90 15.62 13.77 1.32
C PRO A 90 15.41 13.62 2.82
N ALA A 91 14.56 14.45 3.42
CA ALA A 91 14.38 14.45 4.89
C ALA A 91 13.90 13.10 5.42
N SER A 92 13.00 12.41 4.70
CA SER A 92 12.53 11.06 5.03
C SER A 92 13.69 10.07 5.08
N VAL A 93 14.52 10.03 4.04
CA VAL A 93 15.70 9.15 3.96
C VAL A 93 16.76 9.48 5.02
N ALA A 94 16.98 10.79 5.27
CA ALA A 94 17.92 11.22 6.31
C ALA A 94 17.49 10.77 7.72
N LEU A 95 16.18 10.70 7.96
CA LEU A 95 15.61 10.21 9.23
C LEU A 95 15.77 8.70 9.41
N ASP A 96 15.80 7.94 8.32
CA ASP A 96 15.98 6.48 8.33
C ASP A 96 17.45 6.07 8.55
N ARG A 97 18.40 6.98 8.33
CA ARG A 97 19.82 6.71 8.58
C ARG A 97 20.09 6.26 10.00
N SER A 98 20.79 5.12 10.13
CA SER A 98 21.13 4.54 11.42
C SER A 98 22.45 3.78 11.32
N ARG A 99 23.46 4.19 12.12
CA ARG A 99 24.74 3.49 12.19
C ARG A 99 24.58 2.07 12.74
N THR A 100 23.69 1.89 13.71
CA THR A 100 23.42 0.55 14.28
C THR A 100 22.74 -0.37 13.27
N ALA A 101 21.84 0.19 12.43
CA ALA A 101 21.25 -0.56 11.32
C ALA A 101 22.30 -0.96 10.30
N THR A 102 23.14 -0.01 9.85
CA THR A 102 24.19 -0.28 8.86
C THR A 102 25.16 -1.36 9.36
N ALA A 103 25.59 -1.31 10.62
CA ALA A 103 26.44 -2.33 11.21
C ALA A 103 25.76 -3.71 11.24
N LEU A 104 24.53 -3.80 11.73
CA LEU A 104 23.75 -5.04 11.76
C LEU A 104 23.58 -5.64 10.36
N ILE A 105 23.26 -4.79 9.37
CA ILE A 105 23.10 -5.23 7.98
C ILE A 105 24.44 -5.71 7.39
N ALA A 106 25.55 -5.02 7.68
CA ALA A 106 26.89 -5.44 7.27
C ALA A 106 27.25 -6.82 7.84
N ASP A 107 26.97 -7.07 9.13
CA ASP A 107 27.15 -8.38 9.76
C ASP A 107 26.29 -9.47 9.06
N MET A 108 25.05 -9.14 8.68
CA MET A 108 24.19 -10.08 7.96
C MET A 108 24.70 -10.33 6.54
N LEU A 109 25.19 -9.32 5.84
CA LEU A 109 25.78 -9.48 4.51
C LEU A 109 27.07 -10.34 4.54
N ALA A 110 27.85 -10.24 5.62
CA ALA A 110 29.02 -11.09 5.83
C ALA A 110 28.68 -12.60 5.91
N THR A 111 27.42 -12.94 6.27
CA THR A 111 26.93 -14.32 6.23
C THR A 111 26.63 -14.83 4.81
N GLN A 112 26.79 -13.99 3.78
CA GLN A 112 26.54 -14.28 2.37
C GLN A 112 25.11 -14.81 2.10
N PRO A 113 24.05 -14.02 2.33
CA PRO A 113 22.70 -14.41 1.91
C PRO A 113 22.65 -14.54 0.38
N ASP A 114 21.79 -15.44 -0.12
CA ASP A 114 21.62 -15.66 -1.56
C ASP A 114 20.90 -14.49 -2.24
N VAL A 115 20.02 -13.81 -1.51
CA VAL A 115 19.28 -12.62 -1.97
C VAL A 115 19.13 -11.60 -0.84
N VAL A 116 19.26 -10.33 -1.22
CA VAL A 116 19.00 -9.17 -0.34
C VAL A 116 17.87 -8.35 -0.91
N VAL A 117 16.83 -8.13 -0.14
CA VAL A 117 15.70 -7.27 -0.50
C VAL A 117 15.72 -5.99 0.34
N ALA A 118 15.75 -4.84 -0.32
CA ALA A 118 15.53 -3.53 0.30
C ALA A 118 14.05 -3.15 0.12
N ASP A 119 13.31 -3.04 1.22
CA ASP A 119 11.93 -2.60 1.23
C ASP A 119 11.89 -1.07 1.21
N PHE A 120 11.24 -0.48 0.22
CA PHE A 120 11.34 0.92 -0.15
C PHE A 120 12.76 1.34 -0.63
N VAL A 121 12.80 2.32 -1.50
CA VAL A 121 14.07 2.93 -1.93
C VAL A 121 14.82 3.57 -0.74
N HIS A 122 14.12 3.99 0.30
CA HIS A 122 14.68 4.55 1.53
C HIS A 122 15.66 3.59 2.21
N ALA A 123 15.41 2.27 2.15
CA ALA A 123 16.30 1.28 2.74
C ALA A 123 17.71 1.30 2.14
N ALA A 124 17.88 1.88 0.93
CA ALA A 124 19.21 1.98 0.31
C ALA A 124 20.21 2.76 1.18
N VAL A 125 19.76 3.70 2.03
CA VAL A 125 20.63 4.47 2.94
C VAL A 125 21.21 3.65 4.10
N LEU A 126 20.67 2.46 4.32
CA LEU A 126 21.10 1.53 5.39
C LEU A 126 22.25 0.61 4.96
N PHE A 127 22.58 0.62 3.67
CA PHE A 127 23.70 -0.16 3.14
C PHE A 127 24.91 0.75 2.91
N ASP A 128 26.11 0.32 3.28
CA ASP A 128 27.34 1.00 2.90
C ASP A 128 27.55 0.94 1.38
N ARG A 129 27.25 -0.21 0.80
CA ARG A 129 27.16 -0.44 -0.66
C ARG A 129 25.99 -1.37 -0.92
N VAL A 130 25.19 -1.07 -1.92
CA VAL A 130 24.19 -2.02 -2.43
C VAL A 130 24.93 -3.26 -2.91
N PRO A 131 24.57 -4.47 -2.45
CA PRO A 131 25.19 -5.69 -2.93
C PRO A 131 25.04 -5.77 -4.45
N PRO A 132 26.12 -5.96 -5.21
CA PRO A 132 26.05 -5.98 -6.68
C PRO A 132 25.25 -7.17 -7.20
N VAL A 133 24.98 -8.13 -6.35
CA VAL A 133 24.54 -9.45 -6.68
C VAL A 133 23.39 -9.88 -5.80
N GLY A 134 22.39 -10.54 -6.37
CA GLY A 134 21.22 -10.99 -5.63
C GLY A 134 20.44 -9.86 -4.95
N SER A 135 20.62 -8.61 -5.38
CA SER A 135 19.98 -7.46 -4.76
C SER A 135 18.67 -7.05 -5.44
N VAL A 136 17.63 -6.88 -4.65
CA VAL A 136 16.29 -6.48 -5.09
C VAL A 136 15.88 -5.24 -4.30
N VAL A 137 15.33 -4.22 -4.96
CA VAL A 137 14.61 -3.15 -4.28
C VAL A 137 13.13 -3.25 -4.58
N PHE A 138 12.31 -3.26 -3.54
CA PHE A 138 10.86 -3.25 -3.64
C PHE A 138 10.36 -1.83 -3.42
N THR A 139 9.93 -1.17 -4.51
CA THR A 139 9.37 0.17 -4.45
C THR A 139 7.86 0.09 -4.22
N HIS A 140 7.33 1.07 -3.48
CA HIS A 140 5.89 1.16 -3.23
C HIS A 140 5.23 2.30 -3.98
N ASN A 141 6.03 3.26 -4.44
CA ASN A 141 5.64 4.42 -5.22
C ASN A 141 6.86 4.98 -5.95
N VAL A 142 6.64 5.93 -6.84
CA VAL A 142 7.65 6.92 -7.23
C VAL A 142 7.67 7.98 -6.12
N GLU A 143 8.63 7.89 -5.20
CA GLU A 143 8.65 8.75 -3.99
C GLU A 143 8.79 10.23 -4.33
N ALA A 144 9.56 10.57 -5.37
CA ALA A 144 9.69 11.94 -5.84
C ALA A 144 8.35 12.58 -6.26
N GLU A 145 7.40 11.79 -6.78
CA GLU A 145 6.07 12.28 -7.14
C GLU A 145 5.18 12.56 -5.92
N ILE A 146 5.37 11.86 -4.81
CA ILE A 146 4.67 12.17 -3.56
C ILE A 146 5.03 13.58 -3.12
N PHE A 147 6.33 13.90 -3.14
CA PHE A 147 6.79 15.26 -2.82
C PHE A 147 6.32 16.31 -3.84
N ALA A 148 6.22 15.93 -5.13
CA ALA A 148 5.68 16.82 -6.16
C ALA A 148 4.21 17.20 -5.87
N ARG A 149 3.38 16.22 -5.47
CA ARG A 149 1.98 16.46 -5.10
C ARG A 149 1.86 17.36 -3.87
N HIS A 150 2.69 17.13 -2.84
CA HIS A 150 2.73 18.01 -1.67
C HIS A 150 3.13 19.45 -2.05
N ALA A 151 4.06 19.62 -2.99
CA ALA A 151 4.42 20.95 -3.48
C ALA A 151 3.27 21.63 -4.24
N GLN A 152 2.50 20.87 -5.02
CA GLN A 152 1.35 21.39 -5.80
C GLN A 152 0.17 21.80 -4.90
N THR A 153 -0.09 21.03 -3.84
CA THR A 153 -1.21 21.25 -2.92
C THR A 153 -0.88 22.20 -1.76
N ALA A 154 0.38 22.60 -1.59
CA ALA A 154 0.79 23.49 -0.53
C ALA A 154 0.24 24.93 -0.76
N GLU A 155 -0.58 25.41 0.16
CA GLU A 155 -1.15 26.77 0.14
C GLU A 155 -0.07 27.83 0.43
N ASN A 156 0.85 27.53 1.34
CA ASN A 156 1.92 28.44 1.75
C ASN A 156 3.12 28.37 0.76
N PRO A 157 3.56 29.51 0.17
CA PRO A 157 4.72 29.55 -0.72
C PRO A 157 6.01 28.96 -0.13
N PHE A 158 6.24 29.16 1.16
CA PHE A 158 7.40 28.60 1.87
C PHE A 158 7.33 27.07 1.96
N ALA A 159 6.16 26.51 2.29
CA ALA A 159 5.94 25.07 2.26
C ALA A 159 6.13 24.51 0.85
N ARG A 160 5.63 25.19 -0.18
CA ARG A 160 5.82 24.82 -1.60
C ARG A 160 7.29 24.76 -1.97
N MET A 161 8.09 25.72 -1.54
CA MET A 161 9.53 25.75 -1.77
C MET A 161 10.23 24.57 -1.08
N ILE A 162 9.90 24.27 0.18
CA ILE A 162 10.43 23.12 0.92
C ILE A 162 10.11 21.81 0.20
N TRP A 163 8.84 21.59 -0.15
CA TRP A 163 8.43 20.37 -0.85
C TRP A 163 9.08 20.24 -2.22
N GLY A 164 9.24 21.35 -2.95
CA GLY A 164 9.97 21.37 -4.21
C GLY A 164 11.45 20.99 -4.07
N ALA A 165 12.10 21.45 -3.00
CA ALA A 165 13.47 21.05 -2.69
C ALA A 165 13.55 19.56 -2.30
N GLN A 166 12.61 19.06 -1.50
CA GLN A 166 12.55 17.64 -1.14
C GLN A 166 12.29 16.75 -2.34
N ARG A 167 11.38 17.15 -3.26
CA ARG A 167 11.16 16.47 -4.54
C ARG A 167 12.45 16.28 -5.34
N ARG A 168 13.22 17.35 -5.51
CA ARG A 168 14.49 17.29 -6.25
C ARG A 168 15.49 16.34 -5.59
N LYS A 169 15.68 16.45 -4.27
CA LYS A 169 16.56 15.56 -3.52
C LYS A 169 16.12 14.09 -3.63
N MET A 170 14.81 13.82 -3.63
CA MET A 170 14.29 12.46 -3.74
C MET A 170 14.48 11.91 -5.15
N ALA A 171 14.23 12.71 -6.20
CA ALA A 171 14.49 12.31 -7.58
C ALA A 171 15.96 11.97 -7.82
N GLU A 172 16.88 12.80 -7.28
CA GLU A 172 18.32 12.54 -7.32
C GLU A 172 18.72 11.27 -6.54
N PHE A 173 18.06 11.02 -5.41
CA PHE A 173 18.28 9.83 -4.59
C PHE A 173 17.79 8.56 -5.30
N GLU A 174 16.57 8.57 -5.84
CA GLU A 174 16.00 7.46 -6.63
C GLU A 174 16.85 7.17 -7.87
N ALA A 175 17.19 8.22 -8.66
CA ALA A 175 18.01 8.08 -9.86
C ALA A 175 19.40 7.49 -9.60
N ARG A 176 19.97 7.75 -8.41
CA ARG A 176 21.28 7.22 -8.01
C ARG A 176 21.20 5.78 -7.51
N HIS A 177 20.17 5.44 -6.74
CA HIS A 177 20.15 4.18 -6.00
C HIS A 177 19.37 3.07 -6.69
N LEU A 178 18.26 3.38 -7.39
CA LEU A 178 17.47 2.34 -8.06
C LEU A 178 18.28 1.56 -9.11
N PRO A 179 19.09 2.20 -10.01
CA PRO A 179 19.88 1.46 -10.99
C PRO A 179 21.02 0.61 -10.38
N ALA A 180 21.36 0.84 -9.10
CA ALA A 180 22.40 0.06 -8.41
C ALA A 180 21.91 -1.33 -7.97
N PHE A 181 20.61 -1.57 -7.92
CA PHE A 181 20.05 -2.89 -7.60
C PHE A 181 19.99 -3.77 -8.85
N ALA A 182 20.19 -5.06 -8.67
CA ALA A 182 20.08 -6.04 -9.77
C ALA A 182 18.64 -6.15 -10.29
N LYS A 183 17.64 -5.97 -9.39
CA LYS A 183 16.22 -5.95 -9.72
C LYS A 183 15.52 -4.82 -9.00
N VAL A 184 14.59 -4.16 -9.71
CA VAL A 184 13.66 -3.17 -9.15
C VAL A 184 12.24 -3.69 -9.32
N ILE A 185 11.50 -3.78 -8.24
CA ILE A 185 10.10 -4.20 -8.27
C ILE A 185 9.23 -2.97 -8.12
N ALA A 186 8.46 -2.65 -9.16
CA ALA A 186 7.45 -1.62 -9.18
C ALA A 186 6.06 -2.19 -8.84
N VAL A 187 5.14 -1.35 -8.39
CA VAL A 187 3.77 -1.77 -8.03
C VAL A 187 2.74 -1.49 -9.12
N SER A 188 3.12 -0.78 -10.17
CA SER A 188 2.30 -0.50 -11.34
C SER A 188 3.13 -0.44 -12.62
N HIS A 189 2.49 -0.68 -13.76
CA HIS A 189 3.14 -0.50 -15.08
C HIS A 189 3.56 0.94 -15.33
N ARG A 190 2.80 1.91 -14.81
CA ARG A 190 3.15 3.33 -14.87
C ARG A 190 4.47 3.60 -14.15
N ASP A 191 4.60 3.12 -12.91
CA ASP A 191 5.83 3.31 -12.12
C ASP A 191 7.01 2.59 -12.77
N LEU A 192 6.77 1.38 -13.32
CA LEU A 192 7.77 0.66 -14.11
C LEU A 192 8.28 1.49 -15.26
N SER A 193 7.38 2.01 -16.12
CA SER A 193 7.76 2.87 -17.27
C SER A 193 8.54 4.09 -16.80
N PHE A 194 8.09 4.73 -15.72
CA PHE A 194 8.79 5.87 -15.15
C PHE A 194 10.22 5.53 -14.71
N PHE A 195 10.44 4.42 -14.03
CA PHE A 195 11.78 3.99 -13.59
C PHE A 195 12.70 3.63 -14.76
N LEU A 196 12.15 3.00 -15.80
CA LEU A 196 12.91 2.67 -17.02
C LEU A 196 13.32 3.93 -17.78
N GLU A 197 12.37 4.84 -18.03
CA GLU A 197 12.56 6.00 -18.89
C GLU A 197 13.30 7.15 -18.18
N THR A 198 12.99 7.38 -16.89
CA THR A 198 13.52 8.54 -16.15
C THR A 198 14.80 8.23 -15.41
N TYR A 199 14.93 7.03 -14.84
CA TYR A 199 16.09 6.67 -14.01
C TYR A 199 17.02 5.65 -14.66
N GLY A 200 16.71 5.15 -15.86
CA GLY A 200 17.55 4.21 -16.59
C GLY A 200 17.70 2.85 -15.93
N VAL A 201 16.73 2.43 -15.13
CA VAL A 201 16.72 1.11 -14.48
C VAL A 201 16.64 0.02 -15.56
N ARG A 202 17.48 -1.01 -15.47
CA ARG A 202 17.54 -2.07 -16.50
C ARG A 202 16.80 -3.36 -16.13
N GLY A 203 16.68 -3.64 -14.85
CA GLY A 203 16.11 -4.89 -14.34
C GLY A 203 14.81 -4.68 -13.55
N ALA A 204 13.83 -3.95 -14.12
CA ALA A 204 12.59 -3.66 -13.44
C ALA A 204 11.46 -4.62 -13.83
N GLU A 205 10.64 -5.00 -12.85
CA GLU A 205 9.47 -5.87 -13.01
C GLU A 205 8.30 -5.32 -12.19
N VAL A 206 7.07 -5.68 -12.56
CA VAL A 206 5.86 -5.23 -11.86
C VAL A 206 5.30 -6.36 -10.99
N ILE A 207 4.98 -6.01 -9.76
CA ILE A 207 4.13 -6.83 -8.90
C ILE A 207 2.93 -6.00 -8.48
N PRO A 208 1.72 -6.41 -8.83
CA PRO A 208 0.52 -5.70 -8.42
C PRO A 208 0.33 -5.80 -6.91
N THR A 209 -0.50 -4.91 -6.36
CA THR A 209 -0.92 -5.02 -4.97
C THR A 209 -1.81 -6.26 -4.79
N GLY A 210 -1.44 -7.12 -3.86
CA GLY A 210 -2.22 -8.28 -3.50
C GLY A 210 -3.32 -7.96 -2.50
N VAL A 211 -4.32 -8.84 -2.44
CA VAL A 211 -5.38 -8.84 -1.43
C VAL A 211 -5.28 -10.11 -0.59
N ASP A 212 -5.52 -9.97 0.69
CA ASP A 212 -5.58 -11.09 1.63
C ASP A 212 -6.95 -11.77 1.55
N PHE A 213 -7.08 -12.75 0.65
CA PHE A 213 -8.31 -13.52 0.49
C PHE A 213 -8.60 -14.45 1.68
N ASP A 214 -7.58 -14.87 2.44
CA ASP A 214 -7.81 -15.67 3.65
C ASP A 214 -8.45 -14.80 4.73
N TYR A 215 -8.09 -13.51 4.80
CA TYR A 215 -8.70 -12.55 5.71
C TYR A 215 -10.06 -12.06 5.21
N PHE A 216 -10.12 -11.44 4.03
CA PHE A 216 -11.37 -10.85 3.51
C PHE A 216 -12.39 -11.91 3.12
N GLY A 217 -11.96 -13.01 2.49
CA GLY A 217 -12.82 -14.09 2.05
C GLY A 217 -13.51 -14.85 3.18
N ALA A 218 -12.90 -14.88 4.38
CA ALA A 218 -13.48 -15.58 5.54
C ALA A 218 -14.85 -15.01 5.97
N LEU A 219 -15.13 -13.73 5.70
CA LEU A 219 -16.41 -13.07 5.95
C LEU A 219 -17.14 -12.64 4.68
N ALA A 220 -16.61 -12.99 3.50
CA ALA A 220 -17.26 -12.65 2.24
C ALA A 220 -18.60 -13.39 2.12
N SER A 221 -19.62 -12.66 1.70
CA SER A 221 -20.93 -13.20 1.38
C SER A 221 -21.48 -12.49 0.15
N PRO A 222 -22.33 -13.11 -0.66
CA PRO A 222 -23.05 -12.39 -1.70
C PRO A 222 -23.80 -11.20 -1.12
N PRO A 223 -24.03 -10.13 -1.91
CA PRO A 223 -24.92 -9.05 -1.48
C PRO A 223 -26.35 -9.58 -1.29
N PRO A 224 -27.19 -8.88 -0.53
CA PRO A 224 -28.58 -9.27 -0.36
C PRO A 224 -29.30 -9.40 -1.72
N ALA A 225 -30.13 -10.43 -1.85
CA ALA A 225 -30.94 -10.62 -3.07
C ALA A 225 -32.05 -9.57 -3.22
N VAL A 226 -32.44 -8.92 -2.14
CA VAL A 226 -33.48 -7.90 -2.08
C VAL A 226 -32.98 -6.76 -1.19
N VAL A 227 -33.12 -5.55 -1.67
CA VAL A 227 -32.86 -4.32 -0.93
C VAL A 227 -34.20 -3.61 -0.70
N ASP A 228 -34.41 -3.05 0.48
CA ASP A 228 -35.59 -2.24 0.78
C ASP A 228 -35.77 -1.13 -0.26
N PRO A 229 -36.93 -1.02 -0.94
CA PRO A 229 -37.18 0.00 -1.95
C PRO A 229 -36.99 1.45 -1.47
N ARG A 230 -37.12 1.70 -0.16
CA ARG A 230 -36.92 3.04 0.45
C ARG A 230 -35.50 3.19 1.04
N GLY A 231 -34.76 2.08 1.22
CA GLY A 231 -33.48 2.01 1.87
C GLY A 231 -32.32 1.79 0.91
N GLY A 232 -31.29 1.20 1.46
CA GLY A 232 -30.02 0.86 0.82
C GLY A 232 -28.86 1.26 1.71
N HIS A 233 -27.91 0.33 1.89
CA HIS A 233 -26.74 0.56 2.72
C HIS A 233 -25.49 0.72 1.85
N LEU A 234 -24.99 1.93 1.78
CA LEU A 234 -23.74 2.26 1.09
C LEU A 234 -22.58 2.26 2.08
N ILE A 235 -21.39 1.89 1.62
CA ILE A 235 -20.16 1.96 2.42
C ILE A 235 -19.03 2.64 1.65
N PHE A 236 -18.22 3.41 2.37
CA PHE A 236 -16.92 3.91 1.96
C PHE A 236 -15.89 3.58 3.03
N THR A 237 -14.70 3.10 2.64
CA THR A 237 -13.60 2.90 3.57
C THR A 237 -12.40 3.76 3.20
N GLY A 238 -11.70 4.29 4.20
CA GLY A 238 -10.47 5.05 3.98
C GLY A 238 -10.15 5.98 5.14
N SER A 239 -8.86 6.16 5.39
CA SER A 239 -8.37 7.06 6.43
C SER A 239 -8.86 8.49 6.16
N MET A 240 -9.57 9.09 7.12
CA MET A 240 -10.20 10.40 6.98
C MET A 240 -9.27 11.57 7.36
N ASP A 241 -7.99 11.29 7.62
CA ASP A 241 -6.89 12.26 7.64
C ASP A 241 -6.28 12.51 6.24
N TRP A 242 -6.72 11.73 5.21
CA TRP A 242 -6.24 11.86 3.85
C TRP A 242 -7.14 12.80 3.03
N PRO A 243 -6.60 13.93 2.47
CA PRO A 243 -7.41 14.94 1.80
C PRO A 243 -8.31 14.42 0.68
N ALA A 244 -7.85 13.44 -0.11
CA ALA A 244 -8.64 12.86 -1.18
C ALA A 244 -9.88 12.10 -0.67
N ASN A 245 -9.81 11.45 0.48
CA ASN A 245 -10.96 10.78 1.09
C ASN A 245 -11.94 11.80 1.67
N ILE A 246 -11.43 12.89 2.28
CA ILE A 246 -12.25 13.99 2.78
C ILE A 246 -13.02 14.63 1.62
N ASP A 247 -12.34 14.95 0.51
CA ASP A 247 -12.97 15.52 -0.69
C ASP A 247 -14.05 14.58 -1.25
N ALA A 248 -13.78 13.28 -1.35
CA ALA A 248 -14.74 12.30 -1.85
C ALA A 248 -16.02 12.25 -1.01
N ILE A 249 -15.89 12.28 0.32
CA ILE A 249 -17.04 12.28 1.23
C ILE A 249 -17.78 13.61 1.23
N GLN A 250 -17.07 14.74 1.10
CA GLN A 250 -17.70 16.05 0.90
C GLN A 250 -18.47 16.14 -0.43
N TYR A 251 -17.90 15.62 -1.50
CA TYR A 251 -18.54 15.51 -2.81
C TYR A 251 -19.78 14.63 -2.74
N CYS A 252 -19.66 13.46 -2.12
CA CYS A 252 -20.81 12.60 -1.89
C CYS A 252 -21.91 13.32 -1.12
N MET A 253 -21.57 13.98 -0.01
CA MET A 253 -22.53 14.69 0.85
C MET A 253 -23.23 15.87 0.16
N ASN A 254 -22.50 16.63 -0.66
CA ASN A 254 -23.02 17.87 -1.22
C ASN A 254 -23.76 17.67 -2.54
N GLU A 255 -23.35 16.71 -3.36
CA GLU A 255 -23.79 16.60 -4.74
C GLU A 255 -24.45 15.25 -5.07
N ILE A 256 -23.93 14.12 -4.57
CA ILE A 256 -24.47 12.79 -4.90
C ILE A 256 -25.65 12.43 -3.99
N TRP A 257 -25.43 12.55 -2.67
CA TRP A 257 -26.41 12.10 -1.67
C TRP A 257 -27.78 12.73 -1.77
N PRO A 258 -27.92 14.05 -2.04
CA PRO A 258 -29.25 14.65 -2.22
C PRO A 258 -30.05 13.97 -3.32
N LEU A 259 -29.41 13.52 -4.40
CA LEU A 259 -30.09 12.85 -5.51
C LEU A 259 -30.54 11.43 -5.13
N ILE A 260 -29.74 10.72 -4.33
CA ILE A 260 -30.11 9.39 -3.82
C ILE A 260 -31.24 9.50 -2.81
N ALA A 261 -31.17 10.44 -1.86
CA ALA A 261 -32.13 10.59 -0.77
C ALA A 261 -33.55 10.96 -1.22
N VAL A 262 -33.72 11.62 -2.37
CA VAL A 262 -35.03 11.90 -2.97
C VAL A 262 -35.75 10.60 -3.32
N THR A 263 -35.06 9.61 -3.88
CA THR A 263 -35.64 8.33 -4.29
C THR A 263 -35.62 7.30 -3.18
N ARG A 264 -34.59 7.34 -2.32
CA ARG A 264 -34.33 6.39 -1.25
C ARG A 264 -34.14 7.12 0.10
N PRO A 265 -35.23 7.65 0.73
CA PRO A 265 -35.11 8.49 1.92
C PRO A 265 -34.57 7.76 3.16
N GLU A 266 -34.63 6.42 3.18
CA GLU A 266 -34.13 5.59 4.28
C GLU A 266 -32.73 5.01 3.97
N ALA A 267 -32.13 5.42 2.85
CA ALA A 267 -30.74 5.04 2.53
C ALA A 267 -29.77 5.50 3.62
N ARG A 268 -28.73 4.71 3.83
CA ARG A 268 -27.68 5.03 4.81
C ARG A 268 -26.28 4.89 4.21
N LEU A 269 -25.35 5.68 4.73
CA LEU A 269 -23.93 5.57 4.39
C LEU A 269 -23.10 5.32 5.64
N THR A 270 -22.25 4.28 5.60
CA THR A 270 -21.22 4.06 6.61
C THR A 270 -19.86 4.49 6.05
N VAL A 271 -19.22 5.44 6.71
CA VAL A 271 -17.85 5.89 6.42
C VAL A 271 -16.93 5.29 7.47
N VAL A 272 -16.10 4.30 7.05
CA VAL A 272 -15.18 3.61 7.93
C VAL A 272 -13.77 4.15 7.73
N GLY A 273 -13.18 4.71 8.78
CA GLY A 273 -11.81 5.20 8.74
C GLY A 273 -11.46 6.12 9.89
N ARG A 274 -10.20 6.09 10.28
CA ARG A 274 -9.69 6.88 11.41
C ARG A 274 -9.78 8.38 11.14
N ASP A 275 -9.85 9.14 12.21
CA ASP A 275 -9.72 10.60 12.25
C ASP A 275 -10.68 11.37 11.33
N PRO A 276 -12.01 11.07 11.33
CA PRO A 276 -12.96 11.87 10.57
C PRO A 276 -12.98 13.32 11.07
N PRO A 277 -12.85 14.33 10.18
CA PRO A 277 -12.91 15.73 10.59
C PRO A 277 -14.25 16.03 11.31
N GLY A 278 -14.17 16.60 12.52
CA GLY A 278 -15.36 16.93 13.32
C GLY A 278 -16.38 17.80 12.56
N ALA A 279 -15.90 18.79 11.82
CA ALA A 279 -16.75 19.64 10.98
C ALA A 279 -17.55 18.85 9.92
N LEU A 280 -16.98 17.75 9.37
CA LEU A 280 -17.68 16.90 8.40
C LEU A 280 -18.77 16.06 9.08
N VAL A 281 -18.45 15.50 10.25
CA VAL A 281 -19.40 14.74 11.07
C VAL A 281 -20.56 15.62 11.52
N ASP A 282 -20.25 16.83 12.02
CA ASP A 282 -21.28 17.80 12.46
C ASP A 282 -22.16 18.26 11.31
N LYS A 283 -21.59 18.46 10.11
CA LYS A 283 -22.35 18.81 8.91
C LYS A 283 -23.33 17.70 8.51
N ALA A 284 -22.92 16.43 8.57
CA ALA A 284 -23.83 15.31 8.31
C ALA A 284 -24.98 15.26 9.31
N ARG A 285 -24.69 15.45 10.60
CA ARG A 285 -25.70 15.50 11.68
C ARG A 285 -26.66 16.64 11.49
N THR A 286 -26.17 17.87 11.24
CA THR A 286 -27.00 19.06 11.06
C THR A 286 -27.94 18.95 9.85
N ARG A 287 -27.53 18.23 8.81
CA ARG A 287 -28.36 17.95 7.63
C ARG A 287 -29.32 16.78 7.82
N GLY A 288 -29.32 16.13 8.98
CA GLY A 288 -30.16 14.96 9.26
C GLY A 288 -29.83 13.73 8.38
N LEU A 289 -28.61 13.61 7.90
CA LEU A 289 -28.21 12.51 7.04
C LEU A 289 -28.14 11.22 7.87
N ASN A 290 -28.66 10.13 7.32
CA ASN A 290 -28.51 8.79 7.90
C ASN A 290 -27.10 8.24 7.62
N TRP A 291 -26.08 8.93 8.15
CA TRP A 291 -24.67 8.63 7.96
C TRP A 291 -24.00 8.24 9.27
N GLN A 292 -23.20 7.19 9.21
CA GLN A 292 -22.37 6.73 10.31
C GLN A 292 -20.89 6.93 9.99
N PHE A 293 -20.17 7.64 10.87
CA PHE A 293 -18.71 7.72 10.85
C PHE A 293 -18.19 6.86 11.99
N THR A 294 -17.49 5.77 11.67
CA THR A 294 -17.07 4.80 12.71
C THR A 294 -15.79 5.21 13.43
N GLY A 295 -14.98 6.08 12.82
CA GLY A 295 -13.60 6.25 13.26
C GLY A 295 -12.76 5.02 12.92
N PHE A 296 -11.66 4.82 13.69
CA PHE A 296 -10.84 3.62 13.58
C PHE A 296 -11.63 2.39 14.04
N VAL A 297 -11.51 1.31 13.29
CA VAL A 297 -12.05 -0.01 13.66
C VAL A 297 -10.95 -1.06 13.52
N ASP A 298 -10.93 -2.05 14.40
CA ASP A 298 -9.96 -3.15 14.34
C ASP A 298 -10.23 -4.10 13.17
N ASP A 299 -11.50 -4.25 12.79
CA ASP A 299 -11.94 -5.09 11.68
C ASP A 299 -12.99 -4.36 10.81
N VAL A 300 -12.61 -4.10 9.56
CA VAL A 300 -13.46 -3.43 8.58
C VAL A 300 -14.47 -4.36 7.91
N ARG A 301 -14.21 -5.68 7.94
CA ARG A 301 -14.98 -6.69 7.20
C ARG A 301 -16.46 -6.76 7.57
N PRO A 302 -16.88 -6.70 8.84
CA PRO A 302 -18.30 -6.69 9.18
C PRO A 302 -19.07 -5.54 8.52
N PHE A 303 -18.45 -4.34 8.47
CA PHE A 303 -19.07 -3.16 7.85
C PHE A 303 -19.19 -3.31 6.33
N ILE A 304 -18.16 -3.89 5.66
CA ILE A 304 -18.20 -4.16 4.22
C ILE A 304 -19.26 -5.23 3.92
N ARG A 305 -19.29 -6.30 4.70
CA ARG A 305 -20.25 -7.41 4.54
C ARG A 305 -21.71 -6.94 4.64
N ASP A 306 -21.99 -6.05 5.57
CA ASP A 306 -23.35 -5.60 5.88
C ASP A 306 -23.85 -4.50 4.93
N ALA A 307 -23.02 -4.07 3.97
CA ALA A 307 -23.39 -3.07 2.97
C ALA A 307 -23.92 -3.72 1.68
N ASP A 308 -24.83 -3.03 1.00
CA ASP A 308 -25.34 -3.43 -0.33
C ASP A 308 -24.36 -3.04 -1.44
N LEU A 309 -23.80 -1.83 -1.37
CA LEU A 309 -22.89 -1.27 -2.37
C LEU A 309 -21.67 -0.63 -1.71
N TYR A 310 -20.54 -0.77 -2.35
CA TYR A 310 -19.30 -0.08 -2.02
C TYR A 310 -19.07 1.10 -2.96
N ILE A 311 -18.93 2.32 -2.43
CA ILE A 311 -18.81 3.53 -3.23
C ILE A 311 -17.43 4.16 -3.12
N VAL A 312 -16.88 4.63 -4.26
CA VAL A 312 -15.58 5.29 -4.34
C VAL A 312 -15.69 6.58 -5.17
N PRO A 313 -16.28 7.65 -4.62
CA PRO A 313 -16.53 8.92 -5.34
C PRO A 313 -15.29 9.83 -5.33
N LEU A 314 -14.09 9.30 -5.61
CA LEU A 314 -12.84 10.05 -5.60
C LEU A 314 -12.76 10.97 -6.83
N ARG A 315 -12.48 12.26 -6.60
CA ARG A 315 -12.22 13.25 -7.67
C ARG A 315 -10.74 13.60 -7.80
N VAL A 316 -9.97 13.29 -6.79
CA VAL A 316 -8.52 13.51 -6.74
C VAL A 316 -7.85 12.34 -6.05
N GLY A 317 -6.58 12.16 -6.29
CA GLY A 317 -5.79 11.19 -5.55
C GLY A 317 -4.87 10.37 -6.45
N GLY A 318 -3.97 9.65 -5.81
CA GLY A 318 -3.02 8.72 -6.40
C GLY A 318 -2.82 7.53 -5.46
N GLY A 319 -1.97 6.60 -5.86
CA GLY A 319 -1.65 5.39 -5.12
C GLY A 319 -2.54 4.20 -5.47
N THR A 320 -2.17 3.06 -4.91
CA THR A 320 -2.89 1.80 -5.14
C THR A 320 -4.26 1.82 -4.49
N ARG A 321 -5.27 1.49 -5.26
CA ARG A 321 -6.67 1.48 -4.84
C ARG A 321 -7.03 0.16 -4.12
N ILE A 322 -6.25 -0.23 -3.10
CA ILE A 322 -6.40 -1.50 -2.36
C ILE A 322 -7.85 -1.69 -1.89
N LYS A 323 -8.49 -0.63 -1.41
CA LYS A 323 -9.87 -0.65 -0.92
C LYS A 323 -10.89 -1.22 -1.92
N ILE A 324 -10.65 -1.03 -3.23
CA ILE A 324 -11.52 -1.60 -4.27
C ILE A 324 -11.32 -3.11 -4.35
N TYR A 325 -10.09 -3.58 -4.30
CA TYR A 325 -9.80 -5.01 -4.28
C TYR A 325 -10.32 -5.68 -3.00
N GLU A 326 -10.27 -4.99 -1.85
CA GLU A 326 -10.87 -5.46 -0.59
C GLU A 326 -12.40 -5.60 -0.70
N ALA A 327 -13.07 -4.60 -1.28
CA ALA A 327 -14.51 -4.65 -1.53
C ALA A 327 -14.89 -5.81 -2.48
N MET A 328 -14.12 -5.99 -3.56
CA MET A 328 -14.31 -7.09 -4.51
C MET A 328 -14.04 -8.46 -3.86
N ALA A 329 -13.01 -8.57 -3.01
CA ALA A 329 -12.75 -9.79 -2.24
C ALA A 329 -13.86 -10.12 -1.22
N MET A 330 -14.63 -9.12 -0.81
CA MET A 330 -15.83 -9.26 0.03
C MET A 330 -17.12 -9.42 -0.78
N ARG A 331 -17.02 -9.59 -2.11
CA ARG A 331 -18.17 -9.68 -3.03
C ARG A 331 -19.13 -8.50 -2.92
N ARG A 332 -18.60 -7.28 -2.77
CA ARG A 332 -19.44 -6.07 -2.81
C ARG A 332 -19.43 -5.47 -4.20
N PRO A 333 -20.61 -5.15 -4.77
CA PRO A 333 -20.70 -4.39 -6.00
C PRO A 333 -20.07 -3.00 -5.79
N VAL A 334 -19.22 -2.57 -6.73
CA VAL A 334 -18.46 -1.33 -6.63
C VAL A 334 -18.98 -0.30 -7.62
N VAL A 335 -19.28 0.91 -7.13
CA VAL A 335 -19.51 2.11 -7.94
C VAL A 335 -18.36 3.07 -7.71
N SER A 336 -17.68 3.49 -8.77
CA SER A 336 -16.50 4.33 -8.67
C SER A 336 -16.45 5.38 -9.77
N THR A 337 -15.73 6.47 -9.52
CA THR A 337 -15.27 7.37 -10.58
C THR A 337 -14.11 6.77 -11.35
N SER A 338 -13.80 7.30 -12.54
CA SER A 338 -12.60 6.95 -13.30
C SER A 338 -11.33 7.14 -12.48
N ILE A 339 -11.25 8.20 -11.67
CA ILE A 339 -10.12 8.46 -10.75
C ILE A 339 -10.04 7.42 -9.65
N GLY A 340 -11.18 6.94 -9.15
CA GLY A 340 -11.24 5.92 -8.11
C GLY A 340 -10.65 4.58 -8.55
N VAL A 341 -10.75 4.21 -9.81
CA VAL A 341 -10.24 2.97 -10.40
C VAL A 341 -8.98 3.15 -11.23
N GLU A 342 -8.42 4.35 -11.25
CA GLU A 342 -7.23 4.65 -12.06
C GLU A 342 -6.09 3.66 -11.79
N GLY A 343 -5.55 3.06 -12.85
CA GLY A 343 -4.46 2.09 -12.78
C GLY A 343 -4.87 0.67 -12.39
N LEU A 344 -6.16 0.41 -12.14
CA LEU A 344 -6.66 -0.94 -11.92
C LEU A 344 -7.09 -1.57 -13.26
N PRO A 345 -6.64 -2.78 -13.59
CA PRO A 345 -7.01 -3.45 -14.83
C PRO A 345 -8.36 -4.19 -14.70
N ILE A 346 -9.36 -3.48 -14.22
CA ILE A 346 -10.74 -3.95 -14.06
C ILE A 346 -11.64 -3.34 -15.16
N GLU A 347 -12.66 -4.07 -15.55
CA GLU A 347 -13.54 -3.74 -16.68
C GLU A 347 -14.86 -3.18 -16.18
N GLU A 348 -15.24 -2.04 -16.75
CA GLU A 348 -16.55 -1.45 -16.53
C GLU A 348 -17.68 -2.37 -16.97
N GLY A 349 -18.78 -2.42 -16.22
CA GLY A 349 -19.94 -3.27 -16.52
C GLY A 349 -19.75 -4.73 -16.11
N ASN A 350 -18.50 -5.21 -16.06
CA ASN A 350 -18.17 -6.59 -15.70
C ASN A 350 -17.70 -6.72 -14.24
N HIS A 351 -16.83 -5.80 -13.79
CA HIS A 351 -16.23 -5.86 -12.44
C HIS A 351 -16.66 -4.71 -11.53
N PHE A 352 -17.09 -3.58 -12.11
CA PHE A 352 -17.56 -2.41 -11.38
C PHE A 352 -18.43 -1.53 -12.30
N ARG A 353 -19.10 -0.51 -11.73
CA ARG A 353 -19.79 0.53 -12.51
C ARG A 353 -19.07 1.85 -12.35
N ARG A 354 -18.85 2.52 -13.47
CA ARG A 354 -18.18 3.82 -13.51
C ARG A 354 -19.19 4.96 -13.60
N ALA A 355 -18.97 6.01 -12.79
CA ALA A 355 -19.76 7.21 -12.84
C ALA A 355 -18.93 8.43 -12.42
N ASP A 356 -18.73 9.39 -13.32
CA ASP A 356 -17.82 10.52 -13.12
C ASP A 356 -18.52 11.83 -12.72
N THR A 357 -19.86 11.91 -12.88
CA THR A 357 -20.66 13.05 -12.42
C THR A 357 -21.57 12.66 -11.27
N ALA A 358 -21.97 13.63 -10.44
CA ALA A 358 -22.87 13.38 -9.31
C ALA A 358 -24.20 12.74 -9.75
N ALA A 359 -24.77 13.22 -10.86
CA ALA A 359 -26.02 12.69 -11.39
C ALA A 359 -25.86 11.22 -11.85
N ALA A 360 -24.84 10.92 -12.66
CA ALA A 360 -24.57 9.56 -13.12
C ALA A 360 -24.21 8.62 -11.95
N PHE A 361 -23.50 9.13 -10.92
CA PHE A 361 -23.14 8.35 -9.75
C PHE A 361 -24.39 7.96 -8.93
N ALA A 362 -25.26 8.93 -8.67
CA ALA A 362 -26.53 8.68 -7.98
C ALA A 362 -27.42 7.73 -8.77
N GLU A 363 -27.58 7.96 -10.08
CA GLU A 363 -28.34 7.08 -10.98
C GLU A 363 -27.81 5.64 -10.94
N THR A 364 -26.49 5.46 -11.08
CA THR A 364 -25.86 4.13 -11.04
C THR A 364 -26.08 3.42 -9.70
N VAL A 365 -25.96 4.15 -8.59
CA VAL A 365 -26.27 3.62 -7.25
C VAL A 365 -27.73 3.16 -7.18
N LEU A 366 -28.67 3.99 -7.62
CA LEU A 366 -30.09 3.67 -7.60
C LEU A 366 -30.43 2.46 -8.46
N GLN A 367 -29.87 2.36 -9.68
CA GLN A 367 -30.04 1.21 -10.57
C GLN A 367 -29.60 -0.10 -9.92
N LEU A 368 -28.42 -0.11 -9.26
CA LEU A 368 -27.92 -1.32 -8.60
C LEU A 368 -28.71 -1.69 -7.34
N LEU A 369 -29.25 -0.71 -6.63
CA LEU A 369 -30.15 -0.97 -5.50
C LEU A 369 -31.53 -1.47 -5.94
N GLU A 370 -31.99 -1.11 -7.14
CA GLU A 370 -33.24 -1.61 -7.74
C GLU A 370 -33.09 -3.01 -8.32
N ALA A 371 -31.90 -3.33 -8.82
CA ALA A 371 -31.60 -4.62 -9.46
C ALA A 371 -30.44 -5.36 -8.74
N PRO A 372 -30.60 -5.78 -7.45
CA PRO A 372 -29.55 -6.43 -6.69
C PRO A 372 -28.90 -7.66 -7.38
N PRO A 373 -29.63 -8.48 -8.18
CA PRO A 373 -29.01 -9.59 -8.90
C PRO A 373 -27.92 -9.15 -9.89
N GLN A 374 -28.07 -8.01 -10.57
CA GLN A 374 -27.04 -7.48 -11.47
C GLN A 374 -25.77 -7.05 -10.68
N GLY A 375 -25.97 -6.43 -9.53
CA GLY A 375 -24.88 -6.11 -8.62
C GLY A 375 -24.15 -7.36 -8.12
N ALA A 376 -24.89 -8.40 -7.77
CA ALA A 376 -24.34 -9.67 -7.30
C ALA A 376 -23.51 -10.40 -8.38
N GLU A 377 -24.00 -10.46 -9.63
CA GLU A 377 -23.26 -11.04 -10.75
C GLU A 377 -21.95 -10.29 -11.01
N MET A 378 -22.01 -8.96 -11.05
CA MET A 378 -20.81 -8.12 -11.22
C MET A 378 -19.82 -8.31 -10.07
N ALA A 379 -20.28 -8.43 -8.84
CA ALA A 379 -19.44 -8.65 -7.66
C ALA A 379 -18.76 -10.03 -7.69
N GLU A 380 -19.45 -11.06 -8.19
CA GLU A 380 -18.87 -12.41 -8.34
C GLU A 380 -17.82 -12.42 -9.45
N ASN A 381 -18.08 -11.79 -10.61
CA ASN A 381 -17.10 -11.64 -11.68
C ASN A 381 -15.83 -10.90 -11.17
N ALA A 382 -16.02 -9.83 -10.41
CA ALA A 382 -14.94 -9.08 -9.79
C ALA A 382 -14.15 -9.94 -8.78
N TYR A 383 -14.82 -10.67 -7.92
CA TYR A 383 -14.21 -11.58 -6.94
C TYR A 383 -13.34 -12.63 -7.65
N ASP A 384 -13.87 -13.30 -8.66
CA ASP A 384 -13.18 -14.32 -9.45
C ASP A 384 -11.93 -13.74 -10.15
N PHE A 385 -12.06 -12.55 -10.74
CA PHE A 385 -10.97 -11.87 -11.38
C PHE A 385 -9.83 -11.55 -10.41
N ILE A 386 -10.17 -10.98 -9.23
CA ILE A 386 -9.20 -10.60 -8.21
C ILE A 386 -8.55 -11.83 -7.58
N LEU A 387 -9.32 -12.88 -7.26
CA LEU A 387 -8.81 -14.14 -6.70
C LEU A 387 -7.75 -14.78 -7.61
N LYS A 388 -8.03 -14.83 -8.90
CA LYS A 388 -7.14 -15.45 -9.89
C LYS A 388 -5.85 -14.68 -10.13
N ARG A 389 -5.84 -13.36 -9.93
CA ARG A 389 -4.72 -12.49 -10.36
C ARG A 389 -4.03 -11.75 -9.23
N TYR A 390 -4.75 -11.39 -8.15
CA TYR A 390 -4.33 -10.44 -7.12
C TYR A 390 -4.35 -11.00 -5.70
N SER A 391 -4.52 -12.32 -5.52
CA SER A 391 -4.38 -12.92 -4.20
C SER A 391 -2.95 -12.74 -3.68
N ASN A 392 -2.81 -12.45 -2.40
CA ASN A 392 -1.49 -12.30 -1.75
C ASN A 392 -0.59 -13.49 -2.02
N ARG A 393 -1.14 -14.71 -2.06
CA ARG A 393 -0.38 -15.93 -2.38
C ARG A 393 0.23 -15.90 -3.78
N ARG A 394 -0.53 -15.40 -4.77
CA ARG A 394 -0.04 -15.30 -6.15
C ARG A 394 1.01 -14.21 -6.28
N VAL A 395 0.74 -13.05 -5.69
CA VAL A 395 1.67 -11.91 -5.68
C VAL A 395 2.98 -12.29 -4.99
N ALA A 396 2.90 -12.99 -3.86
CA ALA A 396 4.07 -13.48 -3.13
C ALA A 396 4.90 -14.50 -3.95
N ARG A 397 4.24 -15.40 -4.69
CA ARG A 397 4.93 -16.33 -5.61
C ARG A 397 5.66 -15.58 -6.72
N THR A 398 5.06 -14.55 -7.30
CA THR A 398 5.72 -13.71 -8.31
C THR A 398 6.93 -12.99 -7.72
N PHE A 399 6.79 -12.45 -6.50
CA PHE A 399 7.90 -11.82 -5.77
C PHE A 399 9.05 -12.82 -5.51
N GLU A 400 8.71 -14.00 -5.01
CA GLU A 400 9.67 -15.08 -4.74
C GLU A 400 10.42 -15.49 -6.02
N GLU A 401 9.71 -15.58 -7.15
CA GLU A 401 10.32 -15.91 -8.43
C GLU A 401 11.30 -14.83 -8.93
N ILE A 402 10.96 -13.55 -8.74
CA ILE A 402 11.89 -12.45 -9.04
C ILE A 402 13.14 -12.56 -8.16
N CYS A 403 12.97 -12.82 -6.87
CA CYS A 403 14.09 -13.04 -5.96
C CYS A 403 14.96 -14.26 -6.38
N ARG A 404 14.33 -15.35 -6.80
CA ARG A 404 15.06 -16.52 -7.32
C ARG A 404 15.90 -16.19 -8.56
N ARG A 405 15.33 -15.44 -9.51
CA ARG A 405 16.09 -15.01 -10.69
C ARG A 405 17.25 -14.07 -10.34
N ALA A 406 17.05 -13.19 -9.32
CA ALA A 406 18.12 -12.34 -8.82
C ALA A 406 19.26 -13.16 -8.21
N ALA A 407 18.98 -14.24 -7.48
CA ALA A 407 19.95 -15.14 -6.90
C ALA A 407 20.76 -15.90 -7.97
N VAL A 408 20.10 -16.42 -9.02
CA VAL A 408 20.75 -17.27 -10.06
C VAL A 408 21.57 -16.46 -11.06
N SER A 409 21.16 -15.23 -11.39
CA SER A 409 21.95 -14.37 -12.28
C SER A 409 23.34 -14.07 -11.74
N ASP A 410 23.53 -14.24 -10.44
CA ASP A 410 24.79 -14.06 -9.74
C ASP A 410 25.73 -15.25 -9.84
N SER A 411 25.22 -16.45 -9.70
CA SER A 411 26.07 -17.65 -9.73
C SER A 411 26.82 -17.81 -11.05
N ARG A 412 26.38 -17.17 -12.13
CA ARG A 412 27.02 -17.16 -13.44
C ARG A 412 28.09 -16.07 -13.63
N ASN A 413 28.08 -15.03 -12.77
CA ASN A 413 29.00 -13.88 -12.84
C ASN A 413 29.99 -13.82 -11.69
N ARG A 414 30.02 -14.79 -10.79
CA ARG A 414 31.09 -14.88 -9.79
C ARG A 414 32.41 -15.13 -10.51
N PRO A 415 33.47 -14.29 -10.34
CA PRO A 415 34.80 -14.66 -10.74
C PRO A 415 35.19 -15.94 -9.98
N PRO A 416 35.90 -16.87 -10.60
CA PRO A 416 36.37 -18.07 -9.92
C PRO A 416 37.11 -17.66 -8.64
N GLU A 417 36.82 -18.33 -7.52
CA GLU A 417 37.57 -18.13 -6.28
C GLU A 417 39.08 -18.25 -6.62
N PRO A 418 39.91 -17.33 -6.10
CA PRO A 418 41.33 -17.47 -6.26
C PRO A 418 41.75 -18.81 -5.64
N VAL A 419 42.18 -19.71 -6.49
CA VAL A 419 42.78 -20.99 -6.06
C VAL A 419 43.93 -20.62 -5.13
N ALA A 420 43.80 -20.94 -3.85
CA ALA A 420 44.91 -20.84 -2.91
C ALA A 420 46.03 -21.72 -3.44
N LEU A 421 47.04 -21.09 -4.00
CA LEU A 421 48.30 -21.76 -4.29
C LEU A 421 48.91 -22.15 -2.92
N ALA A 422 48.77 -23.44 -2.60
CA ALA A 422 49.53 -24.05 -1.52
C ALA A 422 51.03 -23.88 -1.85
N GLY A 423 51.72 -23.14 -1.02
CA GLY A 423 53.13 -22.99 -0.94
C GLY A 423 53.59 -23.14 0.49
#